data_7173d3f82d0639f9edae32a06df422f3
#
_entry.id   7173d3f82d0639f9edae32a06df422f3
#
_cell.length_a   1.000
_cell.length_b   1.000
_cell.length_c   1.000
_cell.angle_alpha   90.00
_cell.angle_beta   90.00
_cell.angle_gamma   90.00
#
_symmetry.space_group_name_H-M   'P 1'
#
loop_
_entity.id
_entity.type
_entity.pdbx_description
1 polymer ?
#
loop_
_entity_poly.entity_id
_entity_poly.type
_entity_poly.pdbx_seq_one_letter_code
_entity_poly.pdbx_strand_id
1 'polypeptide(L)'
;MAKGKKKQEIQDYKVQLRALRQQGPGSLYLLWGREDYLREQYLLQLKKLCIPGGEDDFSYRRFDGAELDFQALADAIDAVPFLSERTLVEVRGYDTNKCREEEADTLIRVISDLPDYCTLVFVMDTAFEPDGRLKTTKAFKKNGQLVQFTAQVESALVQWVGKHFAAHGKNISPEDARQLIFFTGGLMNTMIPEIDKIAAYAQGDTVTRADILAVAQRIPEAVVYELTDCLANQDYDGAMRILADLLADKSNTPIFLLAVIGQQMRRLYAARLARRAGIGTSELREMLGVPYDSIAERLLRSARKFTGRQLEEAVRLCAQTDFAMKSSGADDMALLKELLLRIAVGGAA
;
A
#
# COMPACT_ATOMS: atom_id res chain seq x y z
N MET A 1 -7.65 -27.11 -23.17
CA MET A 1 -6.43 -27.30 -22.37
C MET A 1 -5.86 -25.92 -22.05
N ALA A 2 -6.16 -25.38 -20.89
CA ALA A 2 -5.64 -24.08 -20.46
C ALA A 2 -4.23 -24.31 -19.90
N LYS A 3 -3.21 -23.75 -20.59
CA LYS A 3 -1.84 -23.67 -20.09
C LYS A 3 -1.83 -22.81 -18.83
N GLY A 4 -1.67 -23.44 -17.65
CA GLY A 4 -1.45 -22.76 -16.40
C GLY A 4 -0.24 -21.83 -16.54
N LYS A 5 -0.47 -20.52 -16.41
CA LYS A 5 0.61 -19.55 -16.20
C LYS A 5 1.33 -20.00 -14.92
N LYS A 6 2.59 -20.43 -15.02
CA LYS A 6 3.47 -20.55 -13.86
C LYS A 6 3.45 -19.20 -13.16
N LYS A 7 2.78 -19.11 -12.00
CA LYS A 7 2.95 -18.00 -11.07
C LYS A 7 4.45 -17.93 -10.79
N GLN A 8 5.09 -16.84 -11.14
CA GLN A 8 6.47 -16.58 -10.80
C GLN A 8 6.51 -16.60 -9.27
N GLU A 9 7.33 -17.44 -8.67
CA GLU A 9 7.50 -17.51 -7.22
C GLU A 9 7.99 -16.12 -6.76
N ILE A 10 7.06 -15.37 -6.16
CA ILE A 10 7.38 -14.16 -5.43
C ILE A 10 8.10 -14.65 -4.19
N GLN A 11 9.41 -14.45 -4.12
CA GLN A 11 10.15 -14.85 -2.95
C GLN A 11 9.76 -13.95 -1.78
N ASP A 12 9.36 -14.56 -0.67
CA ASP A 12 9.00 -13.86 0.56
C ASP A 12 10.19 -12.97 1.00
N TYR A 13 9.93 -11.70 1.32
CA TYR A 13 10.89 -10.75 1.87
C TYR A 13 11.80 -11.39 2.95
N LYS A 14 11.23 -12.23 3.83
CA LYS A 14 12.00 -12.90 4.91
C LYS A 14 13.03 -13.88 4.36
N VAL A 15 12.72 -14.55 3.27
CA VAL A 15 13.64 -15.48 2.59
C VAL A 15 14.78 -14.69 1.95
N GLN A 16 14.46 -13.61 1.25
CA GLN A 16 15.45 -12.73 0.63
C GLN A 16 16.38 -12.09 1.66
N LEU A 17 15.82 -11.62 2.78
CA LEU A 17 16.63 -11.04 3.85
C LEU A 17 17.56 -12.06 4.53
N ARG A 18 17.11 -13.31 4.68
CA ARG A 18 17.97 -14.39 5.19
C ARG A 18 19.09 -14.73 4.20
N ALA A 19 18.76 -14.83 2.90
CA ALA A 19 19.76 -15.06 1.87
C ALA A 19 20.82 -13.95 1.86
N LEU A 20 20.41 -12.68 1.90
CA LEU A 20 21.31 -11.54 1.98
C LEU A 20 22.27 -11.63 3.16
N ARG A 21 21.78 -12.02 4.36
CA ARG A 21 22.59 -12.15 5.56
C ARG A 21 23.55 -13.35 5.54
N GLN A 22 23.18 -14.44 4.86
CA GLN A 22 23.97 -15.68 4.82
C GLN A 22 24.96 -15.71 3.68
N GLN A 23 24.61 -15.16 2.52
CA GLN A 23 25.40 -15.23 1.28
C GLN A 23 26.17 -13.93 1.01
N GLY A 24 25.84 -12.86 1.74
CA GLY A 24 26.35 -11.52 1.45
C GLY A 24 25.63 -10.84 0.30
N PRO A 25 26.02 -9.58 -0.02
CA PRO A 25 25.44 -8.81 -1.10
C PRO A 25 25.84 -9.35 -2.48
N GLY A 26 24.86 -9.44 -3.39
CA GLY A 26 25.10 -9.68 -4.82
C GLY A 26 25.50 -8.40 -5.55
N SER A 27 25.75 -8.52 -6.87
CA SER A 27 26.17 -7.36 -7.68
C SER A 27 25.02 -6.49 -8.20
N LEU A 28 23.81 -7.03 -8.37
CA LEU A 28 22.69 -6.29 -8.95
C LEU A 28 21.36 -6.56 -8.24
N TYR A 29 20.64 -5.49 -7.91
CA TYR A 29 19.29 -5.55 -7.31
C TYR A 29 18.32 -4.60 -8.01
N LEU A 30 17.06 -5.04 -8.16
CA LEU A 30 15.91 -4.20 -8.47
C LEU A 30 14.88 -4.38 -7.38
N LEU A 31 14.71 -3.37 -6.51
CA LEU A 31 13.84 -3.35 -5.36
C LEU A 31 12.53 -2.64 -5.73
N TRP A 32 11.38 -3.35 -5.67
CA TRP A 32 10.11 -2.81 -6.11
C TRP A 32 8.92 -3.31 -5.28
N GLY A 33 7.78 -2.62 -5.35
CA GLY A 33 6.54 -3.02 -4.70
C GLY A 33 6.00 -1.97 -3.74
N ARG A 34 4.80 -2.24 -3.20
CA ARG A 34 4.02 -1.26 -2.44
C ARG A 34 4.48 -1.05 -0.99
N GLU A 35 5.21 -2.01 -0.43
CA GLU A 35 5.62 -1.96 0.99
C GLU A 35 6.97 -1.26 1.13
N ASP A 36 6.92 0.07 1.17
CA ASP A 36 8.08 0.95 1.26
C ASP A 36 8.95 0.67 2.49
N TYR A 37 8.32 0.47 3.65
CA TYR A 37 9.04 0.23 4.88
C TYR A 37 9.97 -0.98 4.77
N LEU A 38 9.48 -2.09 4.24
CA LEU A 38 10.30 -3.29 4.09
C LEU A 38 11.37 -3.12 3.02
N ARG A 39 11.08 -2.36 1.96
CA ARG A 39 12.05 -2.02 0.91
C ARG A 39 13.21 -1.20 1.47
N GLU A 40 12.92 -0.17 2.25
CA GLU A 40 13.95 0.66 2.90
C GLU A 40 14.73 -0.14 3.97
N GLN A 41 14.06 -1.01 4.72
CA GLN A 41 14.76 -1.90 5.67
C GLN A 41 15.69 -2.90 4.97
N TYR A 42 15.33 -3.40 3.81
CA TYR A 42 16.18 -4.26 3.00
C TYR A 42 17.39 -3.49 2.46
N LEU A 43 17.16 -2.29 1.93
CA LEU A 43 18.23 -1.39 1.46
C LEU A 43 19.18 -1.02 2.60
N LEU A 44 18.66 -0.73 3.79
CA LEU A 44 19.49 -0.47 4.98
C LEU A 44 20.38 -1.65 5.33
N GLN A 45 19.90 -2.90 5.18
CA GLN A 45 20.75 -4.08 5.38
C GLN A 45 21.82 -4.21 4.28
N LEU A 46 21.49 -3.91 3.01
CA LEU A 46 22.49 -3.85 1.94
C LEU A 46 23.58 -2.81 2.25
N LYS A 47 23.18 -1.59 2.65
CA LYS A 47 24.12 -0.54 3.06
C LYS A 47 25.06 -1.00 4.18
N LYS A 48 24.52 -1.59 5.24
CA LYS A 48 25.33 -2.10 6.36
C LYS A 48 26.35 -3.16 5.96
N LEU A 49 26.04 -3.96 4.93
CA LEU A 49 26.94 -5.03 4.46
C LEU A 49 27.97 -4.51 3.45
N CYS A 50 27.60 -3.56 2.60
CA CYS A 50 28.48 -3.03 1.56
C CYS A 50 29.39 -1.89 2.08
N ILE A 51 28.83 -0.99 2.91
CA ILE A 51 29.46 0.25 3.38
C ILE A 51 29.30 0.38 4.90
N PRO A 52 30.03 -0.39 5.70
CA PRO A 52 29.91 -0.35 7.17
C PRO A 52 30.26 1.02 7.76
N GLY A 53 31.01 1.87 7.04
CA GLY A 53 31.30 3.27 7.39
C GLY A 53 30.11 4.22 7.26
N GLY A 54 28.97 3.76 6.67
CA GLY A 54 27.77 4.57 6.49
C GLY A 54 27.71 5.31 5.14
N GLU A 55 26.77 6.25 5.03
CA GLU A 55 26.52 6.98 3.77
C GLU A 55 27.59 8.03 3.43
N ASP A 56 28.44 8.40 4.37
CA ASP A 56 29.61 9.27 4.17
C ASP A 56 30.83 8.51 3.60
N ASP A 57 30.71 7.18 3.41
CA ASP A 57 31.75 6.37 2.78
C ASP A 57 31.97 6.76 1.33
N PHE A 58 33.23 6.97 0.92
CA PHE A 58 33.59 7.28 -0.46
C PHE A 58 33.19 6.19 -1.45
N SER A 59 32.93 4.97 -0.99
CA SER A 59 32.44 3.84 -1.78
C SER A 59 30.93 3.84 -1.98
N TYR A 60 30.21 4.87 -1.50
CA TYR A 60 28.78 5.04 -1.74
C TYR A 60 28.49 6.16 -2.73
N ARG A 61 27.64 5.87 -3.70
CA ARG A 61 27.11 6.86 -4.66
C ARG A 61 25.61 6.68 -4.82
N ARG A 62 24.87 7.81 -4.82
CA ARG A 62 23.43 7.83 -5.05
C ARG A 62 23.07 8.72 -6.21
N PHE A 63 22.21 8.20 -7.09
CA PHE A 63 21.70 8.88 -8.27
C PHE A 63 20.18 9.03 -8.17
N ASP A 64 19.68 10.19 -8.65
CA ASP A 64 18.27 10.37 -8.94
C ASP A 64 17.96 9.84 -10.33
N GLY A 65 16.97 8.96 -10.44
CA GLY A 65 16.62 8.32 -11.70
C GLY A 65 15.99 9.29 -12.71
N ALA A 66 15.42 10.41 -12.25
CA ALA A 66 14.86 11.42 -13.15
C ALA A 66 15.93 12.16 -13.96
N GLU A 67 17.15 12.27 -13.43
CA GLU A 67 18.29 12.96 -14.03
C GLU A 67 19.49 12.01 -14.23
N LEU A 68 19.26 10.73 -14.46
CA LEU A 68 20.29 9.71 -14.51
C LEU A 68 21.22 9.91 -15.71
N ASP A 69 22.49 10.25 -15.45
CA ASP A 69 23.56 10.22 -16.43
C ASP A 69 24.23 8.83 -16.43
N PHE A 70 24.15 8.13 -17.55
CA PHE A 70 24.72 6.79 -17.70
C PHE A 70 26.24 6.77 -17.69
N GLN A 71 26.91 7.86 -18.10
CA GLN A 71 28.38 7.94 -18.01
C GLN A 71 28.81 8.07 -16.55
N ALA A 72 28.17 8.98 -15.80
CA ALA A 72 28.43 9.13 -14.38
C ALA A 72 28.09 7.86 -13.57
N LEU A 73 27.04 7.13 -13.99
CA LEU A 73 26.69 5.83 -13.40
C LEU A 73 27.78 4.79 -13.68
N ALA A 74 28.30 4.69 -14.89
CA ALA A 74 29.37 3.77 -15.26
C ALA A 74 30.65 4.10 -14.49
N ASP A 75 31.06 5.37 -14.43
CA ASP A 75 32.22 5.83 -13.68
C ASP A 75 32.11 5.47 -12.16
N ALA A 76 30.89 5.58 -11.60
CA ALA A 76 30.64 5.20 -10.21
C ALA A 76 30.70 3.67 -9.97
N ILE A 77 30.28 2.87 -10.96
CA ILE A 77 30.35 1.40 -10.91
C ILE A 77 31.80 0.93 -10.99
N ASP A 78 32.61 1.55 -11.86
CA ASP A 78 34.01 1.20 -12.08
C ASP A 78 34.94 1.71 -10.94
N ALA A 79 34.44 2.61 -10.10
CA ALA A 79 35.19 3.13 -8.98
C ALA A 79 35.54 2.03 -7.97
N VAL A 80 36.84 1.79 -7.77
CA VAL A 80 37.35 0.80 -6.81
C VAL A 80 37.05 1.26 -5.37
N PRO A 81 36.54 0.39 -4.49
CA PRO A 81 36.30 0.75 -3.10
C PRO A 81 37.60 1.11 -2.36
N PHE A 82 37.55 2.15 -1.51
CA PHE A 82 38.77 2.66 -0.86
C PHE A 82 38.96 2.13 0.58
N LEU A 83 37.89 2.15 1.39
CA LEU A 83 37.92 1.71 2.78
C LEU A 83 36.93 0.58 3.08
N SER A 84 36.09 0.25 2.10
CA SER A 84 35.08 -0.81 2.17
C SER A 84 35.48 -1.97 1.26
N GLU A 85 34.92 -3.15 1.50
CA GLU A 85 35.12 -4.29 0.61
C GLU A 85 34.38 -4.17 -0.72
N ARG A 86 33.34 -3.31 -0.76
CA ARG A 86 32.47 -3.13 -1.93
C ARG A 86 32.13 -1.67 -2.16
N THR A 87 31.89 -1.33 -3.43
CA THR A 87 31.23 -0.09 -3.83
C THR A 87 29.71 -0.33 -3.85
N LEU A 88 28.92 0.60 -3.31
CA LEU A 88 27.46 0.59 -3.39
C LEU A 88 26.97 1.75 -4.24
N VAL A 89 26.33 1.45 -5.35
CA VAL A 89 25.71 2.43 -6.24
C VAL A 89 24.21 2.29 -6.15
N GLU A 90 23.54 3.34 -5.71
CA GLU A 90 22.09 3.40 -5.52
C GLU A 90 21.44 4.32 -6.56
N VAL A 91 20.46 3.82 -7.32
CA VAL A 91 19.66 4.59 -8.28
C VAL A 91 18.21 4.57 -7.81
N ARG A 92 17.60 5.75 -7.57
CA ARG A 92 16.22 5.87 -7.11
C ARG A 92 15.30 6.42 -8.19
N GLY A 93 14.15 5.78 -8.36
CA GLY A 93 13.05 6.30 -9.18
C GLY A 93 13.27 6.24 -10.71
N TYR A 94 14.27 5.49 -11.20
CA TYR A 94 14.48 5.31 -12.63
C TYR A 94 13.50 4.29 -13.22
N ASP A 95 12.47 4.74 -13.95
CA ASP A 95 11.44 3.87 -14.51
C ASP A 95 11.97 3.06 -15.72
N THR A 96 12.46 1.86 -15.45
CA THR A 96 13.02 0.95 -16.46
C THR A 96 12.01 0.47 -17.52
N ASN A 97 10.70 0.73 -17.32
CA ASN A 97 9.66 0.43 -18.30
C ASN A 97 9.52 1.54 -19.36
N LYS A 98 9.97 2.75 -19.05
CA LYS A 98 9.82 3.94 -19.90
C LYS A 98 11.10 4.38 -20.61
N CYS A 99 12.17 3.59 -20.51
CA CYS A 99 13.43 3.88 -21.18
C CYS A 99 13.25 3.99 -22.70
N ARG A 100 13.90 4.95 -23.32
CA ARG A 100 14.10 4.98 -24.77
C ARG A 100 14.96 3.77 -25.19
N GLU A 101 14.92 3.41 -26.47
CA GLU A 101 15.63 2.21 -26.93
C GLU A 101 17.15 2.29 -26.69
N GLU A 102 17.75 3.44 -26.96
CA GLU A 102 19.18 3.69 -26.73
C GLU A 102 19.56 3.64 -25.24
N GLU A 103 18.71 4.21 -24.37
CA GLU A 103 18.87 4.17 -22.93
C GLU A 103 18.76 2.72 -22.40
N ALA A 104 17.78 1.97 -22.91
CA ALA A 104 17.61 0.56 -22.56
C ALA A 104 18.83 -0.29 -22.94
N ASP A 105 19.40 -0.07 -24.14
CA ASP A 105 20.59 -0.80 -24.59
C ASP A 105 21.82 -0.42 -23.75
N THR A 106 21.95 0.86 -23.38
CA THR A 106 23.01 1.32 -22.50
C THR A 106 22.86 0.73 -21.09
N LEU A 107 21.65 0.78 -20.52
CA LEU A 107 21.37 0.17 -19.22
C LEU A 107 21.70 -1.33 -19.23
N ILE A 108 21.29 -2.06 -20.27
CA ILE A 108 21.56 -3.50 -20.39
C ILE A 108 23.07 -3.77 -20.43
N ARG A 109 23.87 -2.96 -21.13
CA ARG A 109 25.32 -3.09 -21.12
C ARG A 109 25.89 -2.91 -19.72
N VAL A 110 25.51 -1.82 -19.04
CA VAL A 110 25.96 -1.50 -17.68
C VAL A 110 25.65 -2.62 -16.70
N ILE A 111 24.40 -3.12 -16.66
CA ILE A 111 24.01 -4.16 -15.70
C ILE A 111 24.49 -5.57 -16.06
N SER A 112 25.03 -5.78 -17.24
CA SER A 112 25.52 -7.09 -17.68
C SER A 112 27.01 -7.31 -17.38
N ASP A 113 27.75 -6.25 -17.08
CA ASP A 113 29.19 -6.28 -16.85
C ASP A 113 29.55 -5.48 -15.58
N LEU A 114 29.03 -5.95 -14.43
CA LEU A 114 29.30 -5.33 -13.13
C LEU A 114 30.54 -5.95 -12.49
N PRO A 115 31.49 -5.12 -11.99
CA PRO A 115 32.63 -5.63 -11.22
C PRO A 115 32.17 -6.40 -9.96
N ASP A 116 32.91 -7.44 -9.59
CA ASP A 116 32.59 -8.28 -8.42
C ASP A 116 32.55 -7.48 -7.09
N TYR A 117 33.29 -6.38 -7.03
CA TYR A 117 33.31 -5.48 -5.89
C TYR A 117 32.18 -4.44 -5.89
N CYS A 118 31.39 -4.34 -6.96
CA CYS A 118 30.28 -3.39 -7.04
C CYS A 118 28.92 -4.06 -6.70
N THR A 119 28.11 -3.32 -5.94
CA THR A 119 26.69 -3.62 -5.76
C THR A 119 25.87 -2.45 -6.31
N LEU A 120 25.16 -2.69 -7.41
CA LEU A 120 24.25 -1.73 -8.03
C LEU A 120 22.81 -2.04 -7.60
N VAL A 121 22.10 -1.07 -7.00
CA VAL A 121 20.74 -1.24 -6.54
C VAL A 121 19.82 -0.19 -7.14
N PHE A 122 18.78 -0.64 -7.83
CA PHE A 122 17.68 0.19 -8.29
C PHE A 122 16.53 0.12 -7.28
N VAL A 123 16.14 1.28 -6.74
CA VAL A 123 15.04 1.42 -5.80
C VAL A 123 13.89 2.10 -6.52
N MET A 124 12.84 1.33 -6.80
CA MET A 124 11.72 1.76 -7.63
C MET A 124 10.64 2.44 -6.81
N ASP A 125 9.83 3.29 -7.46
CA ASP A 125 8.66 3.89 -6.85
C ASP A 125 7.58 2.83 -6.51
N THR A 126 6.68 3.17 -5.60
CA THR A 126 5.60 2.28 -5.12
C THR A 126 4.64 1.81 -6.20
N ALA A 127 4.43 2.64 -7.23
CA ALA A 127 3.56 2.33 -8.37
C ALA A 127 4.24 1.50 -9.46
N PHE A 128 5.57 1.32 -9.37
CA PHE A 128 6.33 0.58 -10.37
C PHE A 128 6.05 -0.93 -10.29
N GLU A 129 5.82 -1.52 -11.45
CA GLU A 129 5.75 -2.97 -11.64
C GLU A 129 6.55 -3.37 -12.88
N PRO A 130 7.57 -4.25 -12.76
CA PRO A 130 8.43 -4.59 -13.89
C PRO A 130 7.66 -5.35 -14.98
N ASP A 131 7.62 -4.81 -16.21
CA ASP A 131 7.03 -5.50 -17.35
C ASP A 131 7.98 -6.62 -17.84
N GLY A 132 7.58 -7.86 -17.58
CA GLY A 132 8.36 -9.06 -17.94
C GLY A 132 8.59 -9.26 -19.44
N ARG A 133 7.93 -8.49 -20.32
CA ARG A 133 8.11 -8.55 -21.78
C ARG A 133 9.33 -7.76 -22.22
N LEU A 134 9.69 -6.71 -21.48
CA LEU A 134 10.77 -5.79 -21.83
C LEU A 134 12.15 -6.44 -21.73
N LYS A 135 13.06 -6.01 -22.62
CA LYS A 135 14.46 -6.45 -22.63
C LYS A 135 15.21 -6.06 -21.37
N THR A 136 14.92 -4.88 -20.81
CA THR A 136 15.47 -4.39 -19.54
C THR A 136 15.13 -5.32 -18.39
N THR A 137 13.85 -5.63 -18.18
CA THR A 137 13.40 -6.55 -17.12
C THR A 137 14.02 -7.94 -17.26
N LYS A 138 14.17 -8.44 -18.49
CA LYS A 138 14.82 -9.74 -18.75
C LYS A 138 16.31 -9.69 -18.39
N ALA A 139 16.99 -8.57 -18.68
CA ALA A 139 18.39 -8.40 -18.32
C ALA A 139 18.60 -8.32 -16.81
N PHE A 140 17.76 -7.58 -16.08
CA PHE A 140 17.77 -7.61 -14.61
C PHE A 140 17.56 -9.01 -14.03
N LYS A 141 16.62 -9.79 -14.58
CA LYS A 141 16.39 -11.19 -14.14
C LYS A 141 17.55 -12.13 -14.41
N LYS A 142 18.29 -11.88 -15.47
CA LYS A 142 19.45 -12.70 -15.86
C LYS A 142 20.67 -12.39 -15.00
N ASN A 143 20.92 -11.13 -14.70
CA ASN A 143 22.18 -10.65 -14.13
C ASN A 143 22.07 -10.32 -12.62
N GLY A 144 20.83 -10.27 -12.05
CA GLY A 144 20.61 -9.83 -10.68
C GLY A 144 19.37 -10.40 -10.03
N GLN A 145 18.97 -9.75 -8.95
CA GLN A 145 17.83 -10.14 -8.11
C GLN A 145 16.72 -9.10 -8.20
N LEU A 146 15.50 -9.55 -8.55
CA LEU A 146 14.29 -8.75 -8.47
C LEU A 146 13.60 -9.06 -7.15
N VAL A 147 13.64 -8.11 -6.22
CA VAL A 147 13.06 -8.27 -4.88
C VAL A 147 11.75 -7.49 -4.80
N GLN A 148 10.64 -8.21 -4.59
CA GLN A 148 9.31 -7.62 -4.49
C GLN A 148 8.89 -7.47 -3.03
N PHE A 149 8.43 -6.28 -2.67
CA PHE A 149 7.90 -5.95 -1.34
C PHE A 149 6.39 -5.76 -1.43
N THR A 150 5.64 -6.78 -1.02
CA THR A 150 4.17 -6.80 -1.04
C THR A 150 3.60 -6.43 0.32
N ALA A 151 2.36 -5.93 0.32
CA ALA A 151 1.61 -5.76 1.56
C ALA A 151 1.58 -7.07 2.35
N GLN A 152 1.78 -6.95 3.65
CA GLN A 152 1.90 -8.09 4.54
C GLN A 152 0.51 -8.66 4.91
N VAL A 153 0.47 -9.94 5.26
CA VAL A 153 -0.76 -10.56 5.78
C VAL A 153 -1.12 -9.98 7.16
N GLU A 154 -2.40 -9.91 7.47
CA GLU A 154 -2.90 -9.26 8.69
C GLU A 154 -2.25 -9.78 9.96
N SER A 155 -2.05 -11.10 10.08
CA SER A 155 -1.43 -11.71 11.26
C SER A 155 0.03 -11.26 11.47
N ALA A 156 0.77 -11.06 10.38
CA ALA A 156 2.14 -10.52 10.44
C ALA A 156 2.15 -9.05 10.84
N LEU A 157 1.19 -8.24 10.33
CA LEU A 157 1.04 -6.84 10.72
C LEU A 157 0.64 -6.69 12.20
N VAL A 158 -0.28 -7.51 12.71
CA VAL A 158 -0.66 -7.51 14.13
C VAL A 158 0.55 -7.76 15.02
N GLN A 159 1.38 -8.74 14.69
CA GLN A 159 2.61 -9.01 15.43
C GLN A 159 3.63 -7.85 15.32
N TRP A 160 3.73 -7.25 14.14
CA TRP A 160 4.64 -6.14 13.90
C TRP A 160 4.20 -4.88 14.67
N VAL A 161 2.91 -4.54 14.66
CA VAL A 161 2.33 -3.45 15.46
C VAL A 161 2.60 -3.65 16.94
N GLY A 162 2.36 -4.88 17.45
CA GLY A 162 2.66 -5.21 18.84
C GLY A 162 4.11 -5.00 19.22
N LYS A 163 5.06 -5.39 18.34
CA LYS A 163 6.49 -5.17 18.56
C LYS A 163 6.87 -3.68 18.58
N HIS A 164 6.25 -2.86 17.72
CA HIS A 164 6.50 -1.43 17.69
C HIS A 164 5.97 -0.72 18.93
N PHE A 165 4.78 -1.05 19.41
CA PHE A 165 4.30 -0.55 20.70
C PHE A 165 5.17 -1.03 21.86
N ALA A 166 5.65 -2.28 21.84
CA ALA A 166 6.57 -2.77 22.86
C ALA A 166 7.90 -2.01 22.91
N ALA A 167 8.40 -1.53 21.77
CA ALA A 167 9.58 -0.66 21.71
C ALA A 167 9.36 0.70 22.40
N HIS A 168 8.10 1.16 22.49
CA HIS A 168 7.69 2.34 23.27
C HIS A 168 7.29 2.00 24.72
N GLY A 169 7.53 0.77 25.19
CA GLY A 169 7.12 0.33 26.53
C GLY A 169 5.60 0.12 26.68
N LYS A 170 4.86 -0.02 25.57
CA LYS A 170 3.41 -0.17 25.56
C LYS A 170 3.00 -1.56 25.06
N ASN A 171 1.84 -2.02 25.51
CA ASN A 171 1.20 -3.23 25.03
C ASN A 171 -0.07 -2.88 24.25
N ILE A 172 -0.45 -3.71 23.29
CA ILE A 172 -1.70 -3.57 22.54
C ILE A 172 -2.34 -4.94 22.32
N SER A 173 -3.68 -5.01 22.42
CA SER A 173 -4.39 -6.25 22.12
C SER A 173 -4.36 -6.56 20.59
N PRO A 174 -4.40 -7.85 20.18
CA PRO A 174 -4.52 -8.19 18.77
C PRO A 174 -5.75 -7.59 18.08
N GLU A 175 -6.84 -7.38 18.82
CA GLU A 175 -8.07 -6.77 18.29
C GLU A 175 -7.87 -5.27 18.01
N ASP A 176 -7.26 -4.55 18.94
CA ASP A 176 -6.96 -3.12 18.79
C ASP A 176 -5.88 -2.89 17.71
N ALA A 177 -4.91 -3.79 17.59
CA ALA A 177 -3.94 -3.76 16.50
C ALA A 177 -4.63 -3.91 15.12
N ARG A 178 -5.62 -4.82 14.97
CA ARG A 178 -6.43 -4.93 13.75
C ARG A 178 -7.25 -3.66 13.50
N GLN A 179 -7.74 -3.02 14.55
CA GLN A 179 -8.46 -1.75 14.40
C GLN A 179 -7.55 -0.64 13.87
N LEU A 180 -6.32 -0.54 14.37
CA LEU A 180 -5.33 0.40 13.87
C LEU A 180 -4.97 0.11 12.41
N ILE A 181 -4.70 -1.15 12.06
CA ILE A 181 -4.44 -1.58 10.68
C ILE A 181 -5.59 -1.18 9.74
N PHE A 182 -6.83 -1.37 10.18
CA PHE A 182 -8.01 -0.95 9.42
C PHE A 182 -8.08 0.57 9.23
N PHE A 183 -7.76 1.35 10.25
CA PHE A 183 -7.80 2.81 10.19
C PHE A 183 -6.73 3.40 9.27
N THR A 184 -5.55 2.80 9.22
CA THR A 184 -4.37 3.31 8.50
C THR A 184 -4.17 2.70 7.11
N GLY A 185 -4.99 1.71 6.72
CA GLY A 185 -4.93 1.04 5.43
C GLY A 185 -3.89 -0.08 5.32
N GLY A 186 -3.14 -0.38 6.41
CA GLY A 186 -2.30 -1.58 6.51
C GLY A 186 -0.94 -1.51 5.82
N LEU A 187 -0.47 -0.34 5.37
CA LEU A 187 0.92 -0.14 4.99
C LEU A 187 1.76 0.23 6.21
N MET A 188 2.93 -0.39 6.36
CA MET A 188 3.77 -0.21 7.54
C MET A 188 4.25 1.23 7.71
N ASN A 189 4.62 1.92 6.62
CA ASN A 189 5.07 3.31 6.64
C ASN A 189 3.99 4.29 7.12
N THR A 190 2.70 4.02 6.85
CA THR A 190 1.58 4.85 7.34
C THR A 190 1.26 4.56 8.81
N MET A 191 1.55 3.35 9.29
CA MET A 191 1.28 2.96 10.67
C MET A 191 2.32 3.48 11.66
N ILE A 192 3.59 3.65 11.27
CA ILE A 192 4.65 4.10 12.18
C ILE A 192 4.31 5.43 12.87
N PRO A 193 4.03 6.53 12.15
CA PRO A 193 3.69 7.79 12.81
C PRO A 193 2.42 7.70 13.66
N GLU A 194 1.49 6.84 13.32
CA GLU A 194 0.30 6.62 14.13
C GLU A 194 0.63 5.87 15.43
N ILE A 195 1.49 4.85 15.37
CA ILE A 195 1.97 4.13 16.56
C ILE A 195 2.71 5.07 17.49
N ASP A 196 3.61 5.92 16.96
CA ASP A 196 4.38 6.88 17.75
C ASP A 196 3.45 7.88 18.48
N LYS A 197 2.46 8.44 17.77
CA LYS A 197 1.48 9.36 18.35
C LYS A 197 0.63 8.70 19.43
N ILE A 198 0.10 7.50 19.15
CA ILE A 198 -0.74 6.77 20.10
C ILE A 198 0.06 6.35 21.33
N ALA A 199 1.29 5.87 21.14
CA ALA A 199 2.17 5.49 22.26
C ALA A 199 2.49 6.67 23.17
N ALA A 200 2.69 7.87 22.59
CA ALA A 200 2.91 9.11 23.36
C ALA A 200 1.65 9.60 24.08
N TYR A 201 0.46 9.37 23.48
CA TYR A 201 -0.82 9.81 24.06
C TYR A 201 -1.29 8.90 25.19
N ALA A 202 -1.18 7.59 25.05
CA ALA A 202 -1.68 6.61 26.01
C ALA A 202 -1.01 6.76 27.39
N GLN A 203 -1.79 6.99 28.43
CA GLN A 203 -1.29 7.25 29.80
C GLN A 203 -0.79 5.97 30.50
N GLY A 204 -1.41 4.81 30.23
CA GLY A 204 -1.03 3.52 30.83
C GLY A 204 -0.06 2.72 29.98
N ASP A 205 0.34 1.55 30.47
CA ASP A 205 1.20 0.61 29.76
C ASP A 205 0.45 -0.16 28.63
N THR A 206 -0.87 -0.08 28.61
CA THR A 206 -1.72 -0.74 27.61
C THR A 206 -2.45 0.29 26.78
N VAL A 207 -2.24 0.23 25.46
CA VAL A 207 -2.99 1.02 24.50
C VAL A 207 -4.39 0.45 24.36
N THR A 208 -5.38 1.33 24.53
CA THR A 208 -6.79 0.98 24.46
C THR A 208 -7.40 1.41 23.12
N ARG A 209 -8.57 0.86 22.82
CA ARG A 209 -9.36 1.31 21.67
C ARG A 209 -9.72 2.81 21.74
N ALA A 210 -9.93 3.35 22.96
CA ALA A 210 -10.20 4.77 23.14
C ALA A 210 -8.99 5.64 22.73
N ASP A 211 -7.77 5.23 23.08
CA ASP A 211 -6.55 5.94 22.69
C ASP A 211 -6.39 5.97 21.16
N ILE A 212 -6.64 4.83 20.49
CA ILE A 212 -6.60 4.74 19.03
C ILE A 212 -7.63 5.67 18.39
N LEU A 213 -8.87 5.65 18.88
CA LEU A 213 -9.95 6.50 18.37
C LEU A 213 -9.68 8.00 18.55
N ALA A 214 -9.01 8.37 19.65
CA ALA A 214 -8.71 9.74 19.98
C ALA A 214 -7.60 10.34 19.10
N VAL A 215 -6.64 9.52 18.63
CA VAL A 215 -5.38 10.02 18.05
C VAL A 215 -5.17 9.56 16.60
N ALA A 216 -5.60 8.34 16.24
CA ALA A 216 -5.29 7.78 14.94
C ALA A 216 -5.97 8.57 13.80
N GLN A 217 -5.16 8.98 12.83
CA GLN A 217 -5.68 9.50 11.57
C GLN A 217 -6.24 8.34 10.75
N ARG A 218 -7.50 8.49 10.33
CA ARG A 218 -8.22 7.45 9.60
C ARG A 218 -8.21 7.75 8.11
N ILE A 219 -7.94 6.74 7.30
CA ILE A 219 -8.08 6.85 5.84
C ILE A 219 -9.56 7.03 5.47
N PRO A 220 -9.87 7.72 4.36
CA PRO A 220 -11.26 7.95 3.92
C PRO A 220 -12.10 6.68 3.82
N GLU A 221 -11.50 5.58 3.37
CA GLU A 221 -12.16 4.28 3.29
C GLU A 221 -12.66 3.80 4.66
N ALA A 222 -11.85 3.96 5.72
CA ALA A 222 -12.25 3.58 7.08
C ALA A 222 -13.38 4.46 7.61
N VAL A 223 -13.34 5.76 7.31
CA VAL A 223 -14.39 6.72 7.71
C VAL A 223 -15.70 6.45 6.96
N VAL A 224 -15.65 6.08 5.67
CA VAL A 224 -16.84 5.71 4.88
C VAL A 224 -17.51 4.43 5.40
N TYR A 225 -16.77 3.51 6.05
CA TYR A 225 -17.43 2.39 6.75
C TYR A 225 -18.31 2.89 7.90
N GLU A 226 -17.87 3.87 8.67
CA GLU A 226 -18.68 4.46 9.76
C GLU A 226 -19.88 5.21 9.19
N LEU A 227 -19.69 5.97 8.12
CA LEU A 227 -20.78 6.64 7.41
C LEU A 227 -21.84 5.64 6.96
N THR A 228 -21.44 4.52 6.34
CA THR A 228 -22.40 3.49 5.92
C THR A 228 -23.06 2.76 7.09
N ASP A 229 -22.37 2.59 8.21
CA ASP A 229 -22.97 2.06 9.44
C ASP A 229 -24.00 3.03 10.05
N CYS A 230 -23.78 4.34 10.01
CA CYS A 230 -24.76 5.37 10.38
C CYS A 230 -26.01 5.27 9.48
N LEU A 231 -25.84 5.19 8.16
CA LEU A 231 -26.97 5.01 7.23
C LEU A 231 -27.77 3.73 7.52
N ALA A 232 -27.05 2.63 7.79
CA ALA A 232 -27.65 1.34 8.12
C ALA A 232 -28.47 1.35 9.42
N ASN A 233 -28.08 2.18 10.37
CA ASN A 233 -28.74 2.35 11.66
C ASN A 233 -29.77 3.50 11.65
N GLN A 234 -30.00 4.13 10.49
CA GLN A 234 -30.88 5.29 10.33
C GLN A 234 -30.42 6.54 11.11
N ASP A 235 -29.14 6.60 11.47
CA ASP A 235 -28.49 7.79 12.05
C ASP A 235 -28.04 8.73 10.92
N TYR A 236 -29.00 9.42 10.33
CA TYR A 236 -28.75 10.29 9.18
C TYR A 236 -27.95 11.53 9.55
N ASP A 237 -28.16 12.07 10.75
CA ASP A 237 -27.40 13.20 11.29
C ASP A 237 -25.93 12.82 11.50
N GLY A 238 -25.67 11.63 12.01
CA GLY A 238 -24.34 11.07 12.13
C GLY A 238 -23.65 10.90 10.77
N ALA A 239 -24.36 10.35 9.78
CA ALA A 239 -23.83 10.19 8.42
C ALA A 239 -23.49 11.55 7.78
N MET A 240 -24.34 12.57 7.95
CA MET A 240 -24.10 13.91 7.40
C MET A 240 -22.94 14.63 8.10
N ARG A 241 -22.75 14.45 9.42
CA ARG A 241 -21.58 14.97 10.14
C ARG A 241 -20.30 14.35 9.63
N ILE A 242 -20.27 13.03 9.48
CA ILE A 242 -19.10 12.31 8.94
C ILE A 242 -18.78 12.80 7.53
N LEU A 243 -19.76 13.00 6.66
CA LEU A 243 -19.54 13.56 5.34
C LEU A 243 -18.97 14.99 5.40
N ALA A 244 -19.51 15.84 6.30
CA ALA A 244 -19.04 17.21 6.46
C ALA A 244 -17.56 17.23 6.92
N ASP A 245 -17.18 16.35 7.86
CA ASP A 245 -15.80 16.20 8.33
C ASP A 245 -14.86 15.74 7.20
N LEU A 246 -15.29 14.76 6.38
CA LEU A 246 -14.52 14.30 5.21
C LEU A 246 -14.32 15.43 4.19
N LEU A 247 -15.31 16.26 3.96
CA LEU A 247 -15.25 17.40 3.02
C LEU A 247 -14.47 18.61 3.58
N ALA A 248 -14.31 18.71 4.90
CA ALA A 248 -13.49 19.74 5.52
C ALA A 248 -11.99 19.54 5.27
N ASP A 249 -11.58 18.30 5.06
CA ASP A 249 -10.21 17.97 4.64
C ASP A 249 -10.03 18.27 3.15
N LYS A 250 -9.22 19.29 2.85
CA LYS A 250 -8.95 19.78 1.47
C LYS A 250 -8.30 18.73 0.56
N SER A 251 -7.72 17.68 1.11
CA SER A 251 -7.18 16.55 0.34
C SER A 251 -8.28 15.67 -0.26
N ASN A 252 -9.50 15.72 0.29
CA ASN A 252 -10.64 14.93 -0.15
C ASN A 252 -11.50 15.72 -1.14
N THR A 253 -11.35 15.46 -2.43
CA THR A 253 -12.28 16.04 -3.42
C THR A 253 -13.63 15.31 -3.41
N PRO A 254 -14.77 16.01 -3.72
CA PRO A 254 -16.09 15.37 -3.80
C PRO A 254 -16.12 14.15 -4.74
N ILE A 255 -15.43 14.21 -5.88
CA ILE A 255 -15.32 13.12 -6.85
C ILE A 255 -14.59 11.92 -6.24
N PHE A 256 -13.50 12.16 -5.50
CA PHE A 256 -12.79 11.10 -4.79
C PHE A 256 -13.67 10.45 -3.73
N LEU A 257 -14.37 11.24 -2.91
CA LEU A 257 -15.29 10.72 -1.89
C LEU A 257 -16.45 9.92 -2.52
N LEU A 258 -17.00 10.40 -3.63
CA LEU A 258 -18.01 9.64 -4.38
C LEU A 258 -17.49 8.28 -4.84
N ALA A 259 -16.25 8.22 -5.32
CA ALA A 259 -15.62 6.96 -5.72
C ALA A 259 -15.49 5.98 -4.54
N VAL A 260 -15.06 6.46 -3.36
CA VAL A 260 -14.93 5.65 -2.13
C VAL A 260 -16.29 5.18 -1.64
N ILE A 261 -17.30 6.07 -1.56
CA ILE A 261 -18.67 5.73 -1.16
C ILE A 261 -19.27 4.70 -2.14
N GLY A 262 -19.16 4.96 -3.43
CA GLY A 262 -19.67 4.06 -4.48
C GLY A 262 -19.00 2.67 -4.44
N GLN A 263 -17.69 2.62 -4.17
CA GLN A 263 -16.98 1.36 -3.95
C GLN A 263 -17.51 0.61 -2.71
N GLN A 264 -17.75 1.32 -1.62
CA GLN A 264 -18.28 0.73 -0.39
C GLN A 264 -19.71 0.18 -0.61
N MET A 265 -20.59 0.91 -1.31
CA MET A 265 -21.94 0.44 -1.63
C MET A 265 -21.92 -0.81 -2.52
N ARG A 266 -21.04 -0.85 -3.54
CA ARG A 266 -20.85 -2.06 -4.38
C ARG A 266 -20.33 -3.24 -3.55
N ARG A 267 -19.39 -3.03 -2.64
CA ARG A 267 -18.87 -4.08 -1.75
C ARG A 267 -19.95 -4.63 -0.81
N LEU A 268 -20.77 -3.75 -0.23
CA LEU A 268 -21.90 -4.16 0.62
C LEU A 268 -22.94 -4.96 -0.19
N TYR A 269 -23.26 -4.52 -1.42
CA TYR A 269 -24.18 -5.24 -2.30
C TYR A 269 -23.64 -6.63 -2.66
N ALA A 270 -22.38 -6.71 -3.07
CA ALA A 270 -21.74 -7.99 -3.36
C ALA A 270 -21.67 -8.91 -2.13
N ALA A 271 -21.35 -8.38 -0.95
CA ALA A 271 -21.38 -9.15 0.31
C ALA A 271 -22.79 -9.67 0.66
N ARG A 272 -23.82 -8.89 0.35
CA ARG A 272 -25.23 -9.33 0.51
C ARG A 272 -25.59 -10.49 -0.41
N LEU A 273 -25.16 -10.43 -1.67
CA LEU A 273 -25.38 -11.51 -2.66
C LEU A 273 -24.54 -12.76 -2.32
N ALA A 274 -23.27 -12.59 -1.98
CA ALA A 274 -22.37 -13.66 -1.58
C ALA A 274 -22.94 -14.47 -0.40
N ARG A 275 -23.48 -13.76 0.61
CA ARG A 275 -24.13 -14.42 1.74
C ARG A 275 -25.35 -15.27 1.33
N ARG A 276 -26.16 -14.79 0.39
CA ARG A 276 -27.31 -15.57 -0.14
C ARG A 276 -26.85 -16.80 -0.91
N ALA A 277 -25.70 -16.70 -1.58
CA ALA A 277 -25.09 -17.80 -2.34
C ALA A 277 -24.27 -18.77 -1.46
N GLY A 278 -24.13 -18.50 -0.16
CA GLY A 278 -23.31 -19.35 0.75
C GLY A 278 -21.81 -19.21 0.56
N ILE A 279 -21.35 -18.11 -0.07
CA ILE A 279 -19.93 -17.83 -0.31
C ILE A 279 -19.24 -17.49 1.02
N GLY A 280 -18.08 -18.13 1.27
CA GLY A 280 -17.28 -17.93 2.49
C GLY A 280 -16.48 -16.63 2.50
N THR A 281 -15.96 -16.26 3.67
CA THR A 281 -15.21 -15.00 3.89
C THR A 281 -13.99 -14.87 3.00
N SER A 282 -13.15 -15.91 2.89
CA SER A 282 -11.91 -15.87 2.11
C SER A 282 -12.18 -15.75 0.61
N GLU A 283 -13.21 -16.43 0.09
CA GLU A 283 -13.62 -16.31 -1.31
C GLU A 283 -14.18 -14.91 -1.59
N LEU A 284 -15.00 -14.37 -0.68
CA LEU A 284 -15.50 -13.00 -0.78
C LEU A 284 -14.36 -11.98 -0.77
N ARG A 285 -13.35 -12.15 0.09
CA ARG A 285 -12.15 -11.32 0.13
C ARG A 285 -11.48 -11.25 -1.25
N GLU A 286 -11.27 -12.40 -1.89
CA GLU A 286 -10.66 -12.49 -3.21
C GLU A 286 -11.52 -11.83 -4.30
N MET A 287 -12.83 -12.09 -4.29
CA MET A 287 -13.78 -11.49 -5.23
C MET A 287 -13.83 -9.96 -5.15
N LEU A 288 -13.74 -9.41 -3.95
CA LEU A 288 -13.81 -7.96 -3.70
C LEU A 288 -12.45 -7.28 -3.78
N GLY A 289 -11.35 -8.03 -3.88
CA GLY A 289 -10.00 -7.49 -3.87
C GLY A 289 -9.67 -6.73 -2.58
N VAL A 290 -10.29 -7.13 -1.44
CA VAL A 290 -9.96 -6.53 -0.14
C VAL A 290 -8.78 -7.27 0.48
N PRO A 291 -7.89 -6.55 1.21
CA PRO A 291 -6.61 -7.11 1.63
C PRO A 291 -6.73 -8.19 2.72
N TYR A 292 -7.74 -8.11 3.60
CA TYR A 292 -7.83 -8.95 4.79
C TYR A 292 -9.22 -9.59 4.95
N ASP A 293 -9.26 -10.79 5.53
CA ASP A 293 -10.49 -11.51 5.85
C ASP A 293 -11.34 -10.72 6.87
N SER A 294 -10.71 -10.01 7.80
CA SER A 294 -11.41 -9.13 8.77
C SER A 294 -12.24 -8.04 8.10
N ILE A 295 -11.79 -7.51 6.95
CA ILE A 295 -12.55 -6.53 6.15
C ILE A 295 -13.75 -7.21 5.49
N ALA A 296 -13.57 -8.39 4.91
CA ALA A 296 -14.66 -9.16 4.31
C ALA A 296 -15.72 -9.54 5.36
N GLU A 297 -15.30 -9.94 6.56
CA GLU A 297 -16.21 -10.20 7.69
C GLU A 297 -16.99 -8.95 8.11
N ARG A 298 -16.32 -7.78 8.17
CA ARG A 298 -16.97 -6.50 8.47
C ARG A 298 -18.03 -6.18 7.42
N LEU A 299 -17.71 -6.35 6.14
CA LEU A 299 -18.67 -6.17 5.05
C LEU A 299 -19.88 -7.11 5.16
N LEU A 300 -19.65 -8.39 5.48
CA LEU A 300 -20.73 -9.36 5.69
C LEU A 300 -21.63 -8.98 6.87
N ARG A 301 -21.06 -8.43 7.96
CA ARG A 301 -21.84 -7.94 9.11
C ARG A 301 -22.66 -6.70 8.75
N SER A 302 -22.03 -5.67 8.15
CA SER A 302 -22.71 -4.42 7.78
C SER A 302 -23.78 -4.65 6.71
N ALA A 303 -23.54 -5.53 5.73
CA ALA A 303 -24.51 -5.86 4.68
C ALA A 303 -25.81 -6.51 5.21
N ARG A 304 -25.83 -7.08 6.43
CA ARG A 304 -27.02 -7.62 7.05
C ARG A 304 -28.07 -6.55 7.39
N LYS A 305 -27.58 -5.33 7.68
CA LYS A 305 -28.42 -4.19 8.09
C LYS A 305 -29.21 -3.57 6.92
N PHE A 306 -28.87 -3.91 5.67
CA PHE A 306 -29.52 -3.40 4.47
C PHE A 306 -30.33 -4.49 3.77
N THR A 307 -31.38 -4.11 3.08
CA THR A 307 -32.06 -4.98 2.10
C THR A 307 -31.28 -5.02 0.79
N GLY A 308 -31.50 -6.04 -0.04
CA GLY A 308 -30.89 -6.09 -1.38
C GLY A 308 -31.30 -4.91 -2.26
N ARG A 309 -32.60 -4.50 -2.19
CA ARG A 309 -33.14 -3.36 -2.93
C ARG A 309 -32.51 -2.02 -2.52
N GLN A 310 -32.29 -1.81 -1.23
CA GLN A 310 -31.61 -0.61 -0.73
C GLN A 310 -30.19 -0.48 -1.29
N LEU A 311 -29.41 -1.57 -1.28
CA LEU A 311 -28.02 -1.56 -1.79
C LEU A 311 -27.97 -1.42 -3.30
N GLU A 312 -28.89 -2.06 -4.04
CA GLU A 312 -29.01 -1.91 -5.49
C GLU A 312 -29.30 -0.45 -5.86
N GLU A 313 -30.27 0.15 -5.17
CA GLU A 313 -30.63 1.56 -5.38
C GLU A 313 -29.48 2.49 -5.00
N ALA A 314 -28.78 2.26 -3.88
CA ALA A 314 -27.61 3.04 -3.49
C ALA A 314 -26.51 3.00 -4.55
N VAL A 315 -26.22 1.83 -5.13
CA VAL A 315 -25.25 1.69 -6.23
C VAL A 315 -25.70 2.47 -7.47
N ARG A 316 -26.99 2.41 -7.81
CA ARG A 316 -27.56 3.15 -8.94
C ARG A 316 -27.46 4.67 -8.73
N LEU A 317 -27.78 5.14 -7.52
CA LEU A 317 -27.68 6.56 -7.16
C LEU A 317 -26.22 7.06 -7.23
N CYS A 318 -25.25 6.28 -6.76
CA CYS A 318 -23.82 6.62 -6.91
C CYS A 318 -23.43 6.80 -8.38
N ALA A 319 -23.88 5.91 -9.27
CA ALA A 319 -23.59 6.02 -10.71
C ALA A 319 -24.25 7.26 -11.35
N GLN A 320 -25.49 7.59 -10.95
CA GLN A 320 -26.16 8.79 -11.41
C GLN A 320 -25.46 10.07 -10.94
N THR A 321 -25.00 10.10 -9.69
CA THR A 321 -24.27 11.24 -9.14
C THR A 321 -22.92 11.41 -9.85
N ASP A 322 -22.19 10.32 -10.14
CA ASP A 322 -20.95 10.37 -10.92
C ASP A 322 -21.17 10.97 -12.31
N PHE A 323 -22.25 10.57 -12.98
CA PHE A 323 -22.62 11.14 -14.27
C PHE A 323 -22.97 12.64 -14.16
N ALA A 324 -23.73 13.03 -13.12
CA ALA A 324 -24.12 14.41 -12.90
C ALA A 324 -22.90 15.32 -12.62
N MET A 325 -21.96 14.89 -11.77
CA MET A 325 -20.72 15.62 -11.50
C MET A 325 -19.88 15.86 -12.77
N LYS A 326 -19.90 14.93 -13.71
CA LYS A 326 -19.12 15.02 -14.96
C LYS A 326 -19.81 15.80 -16.08
N SER A 327 -21.15 15.94 -16.04
CA SER A 327 -21.93 16.44 -17.18
C SER A 327 -22.79 17.67 -16.92
N SER A 328 -23.11 18.02 -15.66
CA SER A 328 -24.11 19.05 -15.39
C SER A 328 -23.55 20.41 -15.00
N GLY A 329 -22.27 20.54 -14.64
CA GLY A 329 -21.69 21.76 -14.07
C GLY A 329 -22.31 22.19 -12.72
N ALA A 330 -23.09 21.30 -12.07
CA ALA A 330 -23.63 21.53 -10.73
C ALA A 330 -22.50 21.48 -9.67
N ASP A 331 -22.80 22.03 -8.48
CA ASP A 331 -21.87 21.94 -7.36
C ASP A 331 -21.70 20.48 -6.90
N ASP A 332 -20.51 19.94 -7.07
CA ASP A 332 -20.15 18.56 -6.71
C ASP A 332 -20.41 18.26 -5.23
N MET A 333 -20.21 19.23 -4.34
CA MET A 333 -20.46 19.08 -2.92
C MET A 333 -21.97 18.97 -2.64
N ALA A 334 -22.78 19.75 -3.31
CA ALA A 334 -24.24 19.66 -3.20
C ALA A 334 -24.76 18.31 -3.72
N LEU A 335 -24.25 17.84 -4.86
CA LEU A 335 -24.60 16.53 -5.42
C LEU A 335 -24.24 15.39 -4.49
N LEU A 336 -23.11 15.46 -3.80
CA LEU A 336 -22.69 14.42 -2.84
C LEU A 336 -23.59 14.39 -1.60
N LYS A 337 -23.99 15.58 -1.08
CA LYS A 337 -24.95 15.67 0.01
C LYS A 337 -26.32 15.14 -0.38
N GLU A 338 -26.80 15.50 -1.58
CA GLU A 338 -28.06 14.98 -2.13
C GLU A 338 -28.03 13.45 -2.25
N LEU A 339 -26.91 12.89 -2.72
CA LEU A 339 -26.73 11.43 -2.81
C LEU A 339 -27.01 10.74 -1.46
N LEU A 340 -26.40 11.22 -0.37
CA LEU A 340 -26.60 10.62 0.94
C LEU A 340 -28.06 10.75 1.42
N LEU A 341 -28.68 11.90 1.20
CA LEU A 341 -30.10 12.09 1.54
C LEU A 341 -31.00 11.12 0.76
N ARG A 342 -30.73 10.91 -0.54
CA ARG A 342 -31.50 9.98 -1.37
C ARG A 342 -31.32 8.53 -0.94
N ILE A 343 -30.08 8.12 -0.57
CA ILE A 343 -29.81 6.79 0.00
C ILE A 343 -30.55 6.63 1.32
N ALA A 344 -30.58 7.63 2.18
CA ALA A 344 -31.27 7.63 3.45
C ALA A 344 -32.79 7.46 3.28
N VAL A 345 -33.42 8.26 2.40
CA VAL A 345 -34.89 8.20 2.14
C VAL A 345 -35.28 6.89 1.46
N GLY A 346 -34.48 6.39 0.51
CA GLY A 346 -34.71 5.09 -0.12
C GLY A 346 -34.59 3.90 0.84
N GLY A 347 -34.00 4.11 2.01
CA GLY A 347 -33.95 3.15 3.12
C GLY A 347 -35.22 3.16 4.00
N ALA A 348 -36.02 4.21 3.95
CA ALA A 348 -37.20 4.38 4.79
C ALA A 348 -38.52 3.85 4.13
N ALA A 349 -38.47 3.46 2.86
CA ALA A 349 -39.56 2.84 2.10
C ALA A 349 -39.30 1.33 1.89
#